data_2e6cf1dbe6eb92171bf9be68209e5f01
#
_entry.id   2e6cf1dbe6eb92171bf9be68209e5f01
#
_cell.length_a   1.000
_cell.length_b   1.000
_cell.length_c   1.000
_cell.angle_alpha   90.00
_cell.angle_beta   90.00
_cell.angle_gamma   90.00
#
_symmetry.space_group_name_H-M   'P 1'
#
loop_
_entity.id
_entity.type
_entity.pdbx_description
1 polymer ?
#
loop_
_entity_poly.entity_id
_entity_poly.type
_entity_poly.pdbx_seq_one_letter_code
_entity_poly.pdbx_strand_id
1 'polypeptide(L)'
;MKKFLLISLIFIASLASAKTPQWVKNPSKVYPSKDFFTAVGSGKNQQQAELAAVENLAAIFGRSVRSSAKTSSRMQQAQKDGTVSVGKNSDFSQSITQKVAVEDLIGIELKEYYTDEKKHYALAVMDKKETEKILVASIRANDAKVEKLVCAKPSDLYSLETYARYDYAREIASLDEKMLSKLEVINSETAKGLKNIYSSASVRSQMLDIAKMIPIYLNIEGDLDGQIKQYVSEMFSQFGFRVSDMKEERYGFTGTADFVQRIPEDKKTVQCLYSFKGQLKDVNFLETMWAVSFEGRESSTEEKGLSRRISKALASKVSGEVFSSFEGFLSSLRTE
;
A
#
# COMPACT_ATOMS: atom_id res chain seq x y z
N MET A 1 31.05 -78.09 13.54
CA MET A 1 31.81 -77.07 12.83
C MET A 1 30.90 -76.54 11.72
N LYS A 2 30.26 -75.41 11.95
CA LYS A 2 29.28 -74.79 11.02
C LYS A 2 30.03 -73.82 10.09
N LYS A 3 30.01 -74.09 8.79
CA LYS A 3 30.57 -73.22 7.76
C LYS A 3 29.59 -72.05 7.51
N PHE A 4 29.99 -70.87 7.88
CA PHE A 4 29.29 -69.66 7.47
C PHE A 4 29.66 -69.28 6.03
N LEU A 5 28.65 -69.32 5.15
CA LEU A 5 28.75 -68.87 3.77
C LEU A 5 28.46 -67.38 3.75
N LEU A 6 29.47 -66.56 3.49
CA LEU A 6 29.34 -65.12 3.33
C LEU A 6 28.88 -64.80 1.90
N ILE A 7 27.58 -64.52 1.73
CA ILE A 7 27.05 -64.00 0.43
C ILE A 7 27.28 -62.53 0.41
N SER A 8 28.31 -62.10 -0.37
CA SER A 8 28.59 -60.73 -0.70
C SER A 8 27.56 -60.25 -1.71
N LEU A 9 26.56 -59.45 -1.25
CA LEU A 9 25.58 -58.79 -2.12
C LEU A 9 26.22 -57.56 -2.73
N ILE A 10 26.68 -57.69 -3.98
CA ILE A 10 27.17 -56.58 -4.80
C ILE A 10 25.96 -55.73 -5.19
N PHE A 11 25.77 -54.63 -4.51
CA PHE A 11 24.77 -53.61 -4.87
C PHE A 11 25.34 -52.84 -6.10
N ILE A 12 24.99 -53.30 -7.30
CA ILE A 12 25.22 -52.57 -8.54
C ILE A 12 24.26 -51.38 -8.50
N ALA A 13 24.72 -50.23 -8.00
CA ALA A 13 24.03 -48.95 -8.20
C ALA A 13 24.10 -48.65 -9.70
N SER A 14 23.06 -49.03 -10.42
CA SER A 14 22.84 -48.58 -11.79
C SER A 14 22.70 -47.05 -11.73
N LEU A 15 23.76 -46.33 -12.13
CA LEU A 15 23.73 -44.95 -12.54
C LEU A 15 22.85 -44.85 -13.80
N ALA A 16 21.53 -44.98 -13.63
CA ALA A 16 20.58 -44.57 -14.63
C ALA A 16 20.75 -43.06 -14.76
N SER A 17 21.38 -42.61 -15.83
CA SER A 17 21.36 -41.18 -16.22
C SER A 17 19.91 -40.76 -16.31
N ALA A 18 19.40 -40.13 -15.25
CA ALA A 18 18.00 -39.80 -15.13
C ALA A 18 17.67 -38.82 -16.26
N LYS A 19 16.87 -39.26 -17.20
CA LYS A 19 16.43 -38.47 -18.35
C LYS A 19 15.77 -37.20 -17.82
N THR A 20 16.22 -36.05 -18.27
CA THR A 20 15.66 -34.75 -17.86
C THR A 20 14.13 -34.78 -17.87
N PRO A 21 13.44 -34.51 -16.75
CA PRO A 21 11.98 -34.54 -16.66
C PRO A 21 11.34 -33.62 -17.70
N GLN A 22 10.18 -34.04 -18.22
CA GLN A 22 9.47 -33.27 -19.26
C GLN A 22 9.12 -31.87 -18.83
N TRP A 23 8.77 -31.66 -17.55
CA TRP A 23 8.39 -30.36 -17.04
C TRP A 23 9.54 -29.34 -17.07
N VAL A 24 10.81 -29.75 -17.04
CA VAL A 24 11.95 -28.84 -17.14
C VAL A 24 11.99 -28.11 -18.46
N LYS A 25 11.61 -28.80 -19.57
CA LYS A 25 11.60 -28.23 -20.91
C LYS A 25 10.23 -27.71 -21.32
N ASN A 26 9.17 -28.36 -20.87
CA ASN A 26 7.80 -28.03 -21.21
C ASN A 26 6.86 -28.34 -20.05
N PRO A 27 6.72 -27.42 -19.08
CA PRO A 27 5.89 -27.65 -17.90
C PRO A 27 4.40 -27.83 -18.25
N SER A 28 3.90 -27.21 -19.34
CA SER A 28 2.50 -27.31 -19.75
C SER A 28 2.07 -28.69 -20.25
N LYS A 29 3.01 -29.62 -20.50
CA LYS A 29 2.67 -31.03 -20.79
C LYS A 29 2.26 -31.79 -19.54
N VAL A 30 2.77 -31.39 -18.37
CA VAL A 30 2.44 -32.01 -17.08
C VAL A 30 1.33 -31.24 -16.38
N TYR A 31 1.37 -29.92 -16.48
CA TYR A 31 0.40 -28.99 -15.90
C TYR A 31 -0.23 -28.14 -17.02
N PRO A 32 -1.39 -28.56 -17.58
CA PRO A 32 -2.01 -27.87 -18.71
C PRO A 32 -2.30 -26.38 -18.46
N SER A 33 -1.95 -25.52 -19.41
CA SER A 33 -2.06 -24.05 -19.26
C SER A 33 -3.50 -23.54 -19.10
N LYS A 34 -4.51 -24.36 -19.47
CA LYS A 34 -5.92 -24.03 -19.21
C LYS A 34 -6.23 -24.01 -17.71
N ASP A 35 -5.60 -24.91 -16.92
CA ASP A 35 -5.87 -25.13 -15.50
C ASP A 35 -4.78 -24.54 -14.59
N PHE A 36 -3.57 -24.32 -15.11
CA PHE A 36 -2.42 -23.92 -14.34
C PHE A 36 -1.64 -22.75 -14.97
N PHE A 37 -1.04 -21.92 -14.13
CA PHE A 37 0.13 -21.13 -14.48
C PHE A 37 1.36 -21.85 -13.95
N THR A 38 2.41 -21.93 -14.77
CA THR A 38 3.63 -22.65 -14.42
C THR A 38 4.88 -21.90 -14.84
N ALA A 39 5.93 -22.01 -14.06
CA ALA A 39 7.26 -21.52 -14.42
C ALA A 39 8.35 -22.39 -13.85
N VAL A 40 9.41 -22.59 -14.65
CA VAL A 40 10.63 -23.28 -14.23
C VAL A 40 11.67 -22.25 -13.84
N GLY A 41 12.31 -22.46 -12.68
CA GLY A 41 13.50 -21.75 -12.25
C GLY A 41 14.71 -22.66 -12.27
N SER A 42 15.91 -22.10 -12.41
CA SER A 42 17.16 -22.83 -12.29
C SER A 42 18.18 -22.01 -11.51
N GLY A 43 19.05 -22.71 -10.77
CA GLY A 43 20.07 -22.09 -9.94
C GLY A 43 21.27 -22.99 -9.70
N LYS A 44 22.31 -22.45 -9.03
CA LYS A 44 23.49 -23.22 -8.59
C LYS A 44 23.19 -24.11 -7.39
N ASN A 45 22.10 -23.83 -6.70
CA ASN A 45 21.58 -24.63 -5.59
C ASN A 45 20.04 -24.63 -5.64
N GLN A 46 19.43 -25.46 -4.82
CA GLN A 46 17.96 -25.60 -4.78
C GLN A 46 17.26 -24.30 -4.45
N GLN A 47 17.71 -23.55 -3.45
CA GLN A 47 17.09 -22.29 -3.03
C GLN A 47 17.06 -21.24 -4.14
N GLN A 48 18.15 -21.13 -4.93
CA GLN A 48 18.18 -20.23 -6.09
C GLN A 48 17.21 -20.68 -7.19
N ALA A 49 17.07 -21.98 -7.41
CA ALA A 49 16.13 -22.52 -8.38
C ALA A 49 14.67 -22.27 -7.96
N GLU A 50 14.35 -22.45 -6.68
CA GLU A 50 13.04 -22.16 -6.10
C GLU A 50 12.66 -20.69 -6.25
N LEU A 51 13.55 -19.79 -5.82
CA LEU A 51 13.35 -18.35 -5.94
C LEU A 51 13.12 -17.94 -7.40
N ALA A 52 13.99 -18.41 -8.30
CA ALA A 52 13.86 -18.13 -9.74
C ALA A 52 12.55 -18.67 -10.33
N ALA A 53 12.04 -19.84 -9.89
CA ALA A 53 10.77 -20.40 -10.33
C ALA A 53 9.60 -19.51 -9.92
N VAL A 54 9.58 -19.07 -8.66
CA VAL A 54 8.54 -18.18 -8.11
C VAL A 54 8.58 -16.81 -8.81
N GLU A 55 9.76 -16.21 -8.97
CA GLU A 55 9.92 -14.93 -9.68
C GLU A 55 9.47 -15.00 -11.14
N ASN A 56 9.83 -16.08 -11.84
CA ASN A 56 9.41 -16.30 -13.22
C ASN A 56 7.88 -16.46 -13.33
N LEU A 57 7.25 -17.20 -12.41
CA LEU A 57 5.80 -17.34 -12.37
C LEU A 57 5.13 -16.00 -12.07
N ALA A 58 5.66 -15.23 -11.11
CA ALA A 58 5.21 -13.89 -10.78
C ALA A 58 5.25 -12.96 -12.01
N ALA A 59 6.35 -13.01 -12.75
CA ALA A 59 6.51 -12.20 -13.96
C ALA A 59 5.52 -12.58 -15.08
N ILE A 60 5.23 -13.87 -15.26
CA ILE A 60 4.24 -14.37 -16.25
C ILE A 60 2.85 -13.89 -15.84
N PHE A 61 2.44 -14.14 -14.61
CA PHE A 61 1.12 -13.78 -14.09
C PHE A 61 0.93 -12.26 -14.08
N GLY A 62 1.91 -11.50 -13.59
CA GLY A 62 1.86 -10.04 -13.57
C GLY A 62 1.78 -9.40 -14.96
N ARG A 63 2.40 -10.00 -15.99
CA ARG A 63 2.21 -9.56 -17.39
C ARG A 63 0.77 -9.81 -17.87
N SER A 64 0.20 -10.94 -17.51
CA SER A 64 -1.18 -11.29 -17.87
C SER A 64 -2.18 -10.32 -17.22
N VAL A 65 -1.99 -9.99 -15.92
CA VAL A 65 -2.83 -9.01 -15.20
C VAL A 65 -2.73 -7.62 -15.86
N ARG A 66 -1.52 -7.15 -16.18
CA ARG A 66 -1.34 -5.85 -16.87
C ARG A 66 -1.98 -5.82 -18.26
N SER A 67 -1.91 -6.92 -19.00
CA SER A 67 -2.51 -7.02 -20.34
C SER A 67 -4.03 -6.98 -20.27
N SER A 68 -4.63 -7.69 -19.32
CA SER A 68 -6.07 -7.69 -19.08
C SER A 68 -6.57 -6.31 -18.69
N ALA A 69 -5.93 -5.65 -17.70
CA ALA A 69 -6.29 -4.30 -17.26
C ALA A 69 -6.24 -3.26 -18.40
N LYS A 70 -5.24 -3.33 -19.28
CA LYS A 70 -5.17 -2.44 -20.47
C LYS A 70 -6.29 -2.68 -21.45
N THR A 71 -6.70 -3.92 -21.65
CA THR A 71 -7.80 -4.29 -22.55
C THR A 71 -9.13 -3.81 -21.99
N SER A 72 -9.38 -4.03 -20.70
CA SER A 72 -10.61 -3.57 -20.02
C SER A 72 -10.72 -2.03 -20.03
N SER A 73 -9.63 -1.31 -19.79
CA SER A 73 -9.61 0.15 -19.84
C SER A 73 -9.90 0.68 -21.26
N ARG A 74 -9.37 0.04 -22.29
CA ARG A 74 -9.67 0.41 -23.70
C ARG A 74 -11.10 0.13 -24.08
N MET A 75 -11.69 -0.98 -23.64
CA MET A 75 -13.11 -1.29 -23.89
C MET A 75 -14.04 -0.30 -23.18
N GLN A 76 -13.74 0.08 -21.95
CA GLN A 76 -14.51 1.10 -21.21
C GLN A 76 -14.40 2.48 -21.85
N GLN A 77 -13.25 2.82 -22.43
CA GLN A 77 -13.04 4.07 -23.15
C GLN A 77 -13.80 4.09 -24.47
N ALA A 78 -13.79 3.00 -25.23
CA ALA A 78 -14.56 2.86 -26.47
C ALA A 78 -16.08 2.90 -26.25
N GLN A 79 -16.57 2.46 -25.08
CA GLN A 79 -17.99 2.55 -24.71
C GLN A 79 -18.40 3.95 -24.22
N LYS A 80 -17.45 4.80 -23.81
CA LYS A 80 -17.67 6.18 -23.31
C LYS A 80 -17.46 7.28 -24.36
N ASP A 81 -17.04 6.96 -25.57
CA ASP A 81 -16.78 7.94 -26.66
C ASP A 81 -18.02 8.66 -27.20
N GLY A 82 -19.11 8.72 -26.41
CA GLY A 82 -20.23 9.66 -26.59
C GLY A 82 -20.13 10.95 -25.78
N THR A 83 -19.24 11.06 -24.80
CA THR A 83 -19.03 12.30 -24.03
C THR A 83 -17.64 12.32 -23.40
N VAL A 84 -16.80 13.23 -23.89
CA VAL A 84 -15.44 13.43 -23.40
C VAL A 84 -15.49 14.15 -22.05
N SER A 85 -15.13 13.45 -20.97
CA SER A 85 -14.59 14.08 -19.78
C SER A 85 -13.27 13.42 -19.44
N VAL A 86 -12.19 14.17 -19.66
CA VAL A 86 -10.81 13.78 -19.34
C VAL A 86 -10.64 13.88 -17.82
N GLY A 87 -11.03 12.84 -17.11
CA GLY A 87 -10.64 12.61 -15.71
C GLY A 87 -9.36 11.78 -15.72
N LYS A 88 -8.29 12.34 -15.14
CA LYS A 88 -6.97 11.69 -15.02
C LYS A 88 -7.07 10.41 -14.18
N ASN A 89 -7.30 9.26 -14.83
CA ASN A 89 -7.09 7.93 -14.26
C ASN A 89 -5.63 7.46 -14.42
N SER A 90 -4.66 8.39 -14.32
CA SER A 90 -3.24 8.08 -14.45
C SER A 90 -2.70 7.31 -13.24
N ASP A 91 -3.29 7.48 -12.06
CA ASP A 91 -2.77 6.90 -10.81
C ASP A 91 -3.03 5.40 -10.70
N PHE A 92 -4.19 4.91 -11.21
CA PHE A 92 -4.49 3.47 -11.25
C PHE A 92 -3.58 2.70 -12.20
N SER A 93 -3.27 3.28 -13.37
CA SER A 93 -2.32 2.67 -14.32
C SER A 93 -0.89 2.65 -13.82
N GLN A 94 -0.47 3.64 -13.04
CA GLN A 94 0.89 3.70 -12.46
C GLN A 94 1.07 2.73 -11.28
N SER A 95 0.04 2.51 -10.45
CA SER A 95 0.12 1.55 -9.32
C SER A 95 0.23 0.10 -9.78
N ILE A 96 -0.37 -0.26 -10.95
CA ILE A 96 -0.21 -1.58 -11.57
C ILE A 96 1.20 -1.76 -12.19
N THR A 97 1.92 -0.67 -12.45
CA THR A 97 3.25 -0.73 -13.06
C THR A 97 4.35 -1.01 -12.03
N GLN A 98 4.09 -0.81 -10.74
CA GLN A 98 4.99 -1.24 -9.69
C GLN A 98 4.91 -2.77 -9.54
N LYS A 99 6.07 -3.43 -9.64
CA LYS A 99 6.35 -4.86 -9.43
C LYS A 99 5.22 -5.55 -8.65
N VAL A 100 4.55 -6.51 -9.30
CA VAL A 100 3.84 -7.55 -8.54
C VAL A 100 4.94 -8.21 -7.70
N ALA A 101 5.01 -7.82 -6.45
CA ALA A 101 5.95 -8.40 -5.51
C ALA A 101 5.58 -9.88 -5.38
N VAL A 102 6.58 -10.73 -5.21
CA VAL A 102 6.38 -12.17 -4.99
C VAL A 102 5.42 -12.40 -3.80
N GLU A 103 5.44 -11.49 -2.84
CA GLU A 103 4.57 -11.46 -1.66
C GLU A 103 3.06 -11.28 -1.96
N ASP A 104 2.72 -10.72 -3.13
CA ASP A 104 1.33 -10.51 -3.55
C ASP A 104 0.71 -11.72 -4.27
N LEU A 105 1.45 -12.81 -4.45
CA LEU A 105 1.00 -13.98 -5.20
C LEU A 105 0.41 -15.03 -4.27
N ILE A 106 -0.89 -15.27 -4.43
CA ILE A 106 -1.65 -16.28 -3.70
C ILE A 106 -1.67 -17.56 -4.52
N GLY A 107 -1.50 -18.71 -3.85
CA GLY A 107 -1.70 -20.03 -4.47
C GLY A 107 -0.52 -20.56 -5.29
N ILE A 108 0.69 -20.02 -5.10
CA ILE A 108 1.90 -20.62 -5.69
C ILE A 108 2.41 -21.74 -4.81
N GLU A 109 2.70 -22.88 -5.43
CA GLU A 109 3.34 -24.03 -4.82
C GLU A 109 4.55 -24.46 -5.64
N LEU A 110 5.60 -24.89 -4.96
CA LEU A 110 6.74 -25.59 -5.57
C LEU A 110 6.42 -27.08 -5.63
N LYS A 111 6.19 -27.61 -6.83
CA LYS A 111 5.68 -28.98 -7.04
C LYS A 111 6.77 -30.00 -7.36
N GLU A 112 7.78 -29.61 -8.14
CA GLU A 112 8.74 -30.53 -8.71
C GLU A 112 10.16 -29.98 -8.54
N TYR A 113 11.11 -30.89 -8.34
CA TYR A 113 12.53 -30.59 -8.23
C TYR A 113 13.33 -31.55 -9.09
N TYR A 114 14.36 -31.07 -9.72
CA TYR A 114 15.30 -31.89 -10.47
C TYR A 114 16.71 -31.28 -10.37
N THR A 115 17.70 -32.15 -10.27
CA THR A 115 19.10 -31.75 -10.27
C THR A 115 19.84 -32.53 -11.35
N ASP A 116 20.55 -31.84 -12.24
CA ASP A 116 21.55 -32.40 -13.11
C ASP A 116 22.96 -32.11 -12.55
N GLU A 117 24.00 -32.58 -13.25
CA GLU A 117 25.38 -32.40 -12.80
C GLU A 117 25.82 -30.95 -12.56
N LYS A 118 25.09 -29.96 -13.08
CA LYS A 118 25.50 -28.55 -13.13
C LYS A 118 24.48 -27.59 -12.51
N LYS A 119 23.21 -27.97 -12.45
CA LYS A 119 22.13 -27.05 -12.05
C LYS A 119 21.03 -27.77 -11.29
N HIS A 120 20.40 -26.99 -10.41
CA HIS A 120 19.14 -27.34 -9.77
C HIS A 120 18.00 -26.67 -10.52
N TYR A 121 16.86 -27.36 -10.62
CA TYR A 121 15.64 -26.89 -11.24
C TYR A 121 14.49 -27.05 -10.26
N ALA A 122 13.60 -26.08 -10.25
CA ALA A 122 12.36 -26.13 -9.49
C ALA A 122 11.19 -25.72 -10.40
N LEU A 123 10.01 -26.29 -10.16
CA LEU A 123 8.79 -25.94 -10.85
C LEU A 123 7.83 -25.28 -9.88
N ALA A 124 7.50 -24.01 -10.13
CA ALA A 124 6.44 -23.28 -9.48
C ALA A 124 5.13 -23.46 -10.28
N VAL A 125 4.05 -23.75 -9.58
CA VAL A 125 2.72 -23.99 -10.13
C VAL A 125 1.69 -23.17 -9.36
N MET A 126 0.77 -22.55 -10.08
CA MET A 126 -0.43 -21.91 -9.52
C MET A 126 -1.65 -22.62 -10.12
N ASP A 127 -2.44 -23.27 -9.28
CA ASP A 127 -3.72 -23.86 -9.67
C ASP A 127 -4.77 -22.75 -9.79
N LYS A 128 -5.31 -22.57 -10.98
CA LYS A 128 -6.30 -21.50 -11.27
C LYS A 128 -7.56 -21.66 -10.46
N LYS A 129 -8.06 -22.89 -10.32
CA LYS A 129 -9.32 -23.20 -9.62
C LYS A 129 -9.19 -22.96 -8.11
N GLU A 130 -8.08 -23.40 -7.51
CA GLU A 130 -7.84 -23.14 -6.08
C GLU A 130 -7.58 -21.66 -5.81
N THR A 131 -6.79 -20.99 -6.67
CA THR A 131 -6.55 -19.55 -6.55
C THR A 131 -7.82 -18.73 -6.73
N GLU A 132 -8.71 -19.13 -7.66
CA GLU A 132 -10.05 -18.53 -7.83
C GLU A 132 -10.86 -18.60 -6.52
N LYS A 133 -10.93 -19.77 -5.88
CA LYS A 133 -11.66 -19.93 -4.62
C LYS A 133 -11.13 -19.01 -3.53
N ILE A 134 -9.80 -18.92 -3.39
CA ILE A 134 -9.16 -18.08 -2.39
C ILE A 134 -9.48 -16.61 -2.66
N LEU A 135 -9.33 -16.15 -3.90
CA LEU A 135 -9.61 -14.75 -4.26
C LEU A 135 -11.08 -14.39 -4.05
N VAL A 136 -12.01 -15.25 -4.46
CA VAL A 136 -13.45 -15.04 -4.27
C VAL A 136 -13.81 -14.97 -2.79
N ALA A 137 -13.25 -15.88 -1.98
CA ALA A 137 -13.50 -15.87 -0.53
C ALA A 137 -12.95 -14.60 0.14
N SER A 138 -11.73 -14.16 -0.26
CA SER A 138 -11.10 -12.95 0.26
C SER A 138 -11.89 -11.70 -0.11
N ILE A 139 -12.30 -11.54 -1.37
CA ILE A 139 -13.09 -10.40 -1.84
C ILE A 139 -14.42 -10.33 -1.07
N ARG A 140 -15.14 -11.44 -0.91
CA ARG A 140 -16.40 -11.46 -0.15
C ARG A 140 -16.22 -11.11 1.33
N ALA A 141 -15.14 -11.57 1.95
CA ALA A 141 -14.83 -11.23 3.33
C ALA A 141 -14.49 -9.73 3.48
N ASN A 142 -13.77 -9.18 2.54
CA ASN A 142 -13.44 -7.76 2.47
C ASN A 142 -14.68 -6.90 2.22
N ASP A 143 -15.56 -7.25 1.29
CA ASP A 143 -16.83 -6.56 1.05
C ASP A 143 -17.67 -6.49 2.33
N ALA A 144 -17.81 -7.61 3.06
CA ALA A 144 -18.53 -7.64 4.33
C ALA A 144 -17.86 -6.77 5.41
N LYS A 145 -16.53 -6.64 5.39
CA LYS A 145 -15.78 -5.76 6.28
C LYS A 145 -16.00 -4.29 5.91
N VAL A 146 -15.93 -3.96 4.62
CA VAL A 146 -16.21 -2.60 4.12
C VAL A 146 -17.62 -2.18 4.49
N GLU A 147 -18.62 -3.04 4.32
CA GLU A 147 -20.01 -2.77 4.69
C GLU A 147 -20.14 -2.36 6.17
N LYS A 148 -19.50 -3.09 7.08
CA LYS A 148 -19.48 -2.75 8.51
C LYS A 148 -18.82 -1.41 8.78
N LEU A 149 -17.71 -1.11 8.10
CA LEU A 149 -16.94 0.12 8.27
C LEU A 149 -17.71 1.36 7.80
N VAL A 150 -18.47 1.26 6.71
CA VAL A 150 -19.24 2.40 6.16
C VAL A 150 -20.62 2.55 6.81
N CYS A 151 -21.05 1.61 7.64
CA CYS A 151 -22.31 1.68 8.39
C CYS A 151 -22.12 2.52 9.67
N ALA A 152 -22.02 3.86 9.51
CA ALA A 152 -21.94 4.77 10.65
C ALA A 152 -23.32 5.08 11.24
N LYS A 153 -23.40 5.21 12.58
CA LYS A 153 -24.59 5.76 13.22
C LYS A 153 -24.71 7.25 12.88
N PRO A 154 -25.92 7.80 12.67
CA PRO A 154 -26.08 9.22 12.32
C PRO A 154 -25.43 10.19 13.31
N SER A 155 -25.42 9.87 14.62
CA SER A 155 -24.78 10.67 15.66
C SER A 155 -23.26 10.78 15.54
N ASP A 156 -22.64 9.82 14.86
CA ASP A 156 -21.18 9.74 14.72
C ASP A 156 -20.70 10.09 13.30
N LEU A 157 -21.62 10.47 12.40
CA LEU A 157 -21.34 10.61 10.98
C LEU A 157 -20.21 11.60 10.67
N TYR A 158 -20.14 12.70 11.43
CA TYR A 158 -19.13 13.75 11.21
C TYR A 158 -18.09 13.75 12.34
N SER A 159 -17.42 12.61 12.52
CA SER A 159 -16.35 12.43 13.48
C SER A 159 -15.06 11.96 12.82
N LEU A 160 -13.91 12.19 13.48
CA LEU A 160 -12.61 11.69 13.01
C LEU A 160 -12.57 10.16 12.98
N GLU A 161 -13.29 9.50 13.87
CA GLU A 161 -13.45 8.05 13.90
C GLU A 161 -14.19 7.54 12.66
N THR A 162 -15.26 8.23 12.26
CA THR A 162 -15.99 7.88 11.04
C THR A 162 -15.12 8.11 9.80
N TYR A 163 -14.41 9.24 9.73
CA TYR A 163 -13.44 9.47 8.68
C TYR A 163 -12.41 8.34 8.59
N ALA A 164 -11.81 7.94 9.72
CA ALA A 164 -10.81 6.89 9.77
C ALA A 164 -11.37 5.52 9.33
N ARG A 165 -12.62 5.20 9.67
CA ARG A 165 -13.30 3.98 9.18
C ARG A 165 -13.48 3.98 7.67
N TYR A 166 -13.90 5.12 7.09
CA TYR A 166 -14.02 5.24 5.63
C TYR A 166 -12.67 5.20 4.93
N ASP A 167 -11.61 5.76 5.53
CA ASP A 167 -10.26 5.66 4.98
C ASP A 167 -9.78 4.19 4.96
N TYR A 168 -10.03 3.44 6.03
CA TYR A 168 -9.72 2.01 6.07
C TYR A 168 -10.57 1.21 5.08
N ALA A 169 -11.87 1.50 4.97
CA ALA A 169 -12.75 0.89 3.97
C ALA A 169 -12.25 1.13 2.54
N ARG A 170 -11.75 2.34 2.24
CA ARG A 170 -11.14 2.69 0.96
C ARG A 170 -9.89 1.85 0.65
N GLU A 171 -9.04 1.63 1.65
CA GLU A 171 -7.85 0.78 1.49
C GLU A 171 -8.25 -0.67 1.17
N ILE A 172 -9.22 -1.23 1.89
CA ILE A 172 -9.74 -2.59 1.65
C ILE A 172 -10.34 -2.68 0.24
N ALA A 173 -11.18 -1.72 -0.15
CA ALA A 173 -11.76 -1.69 -1.50
C ALA A 173 -10.68 -1.60 -2.60
N SER A 174 -9.58 -0.88 -2.36
CA SER A 174 -8.43 -0.84 -3.28
C SER A 174 -7.71 -2.19 -3.38
N LEU A 175 -7.64 -2.97 -2.29
CA LEU A 175 -7.10 -4.34 -2.33
C LEU A 175 -8.03 -5.26 -3.13
N ASP A 176 -9.35 -5.12 -3.00
CA ASP A 176 -10.31 -5.93 -3.75
C ASP A 176 -10.26 -5.63 -5.26
N GLU A 177 -10.07 -4.38 -5.66
CA GLU A 177 -9.85 -4.02 -7.07
C GLU A 177 -8.62 -4.72 -7.65
N LYS A 178 -7.54 -4.84 -6.86
CA LYS A 178 -6.33 -5.61 -7.26
C LYS A 178 -6.62 -7.11 -7.34
N MET A 179 -7.38 -7.66 -6.39
CA MET A 179 -7.77 -9.07 -6.39
C MET A 179 -8.70 -9.39 -7.56
N LEU A 180 -9.67 -8.52 -7.87
CA LEU A 180 -10.54 -8.66 -9.05
C LEU A 180 -9.74 -8.65 -10.37
N SER A 181 -8.73 -7.79 -10.48
CA SER A 181 -7.84 -7.76 -11.64
C SER A 181 -7.05 -9.07 -11.81
N LYS A 182 -6.65 -9.71 -10.71
CA LYS A 182 -6.02 -11.04 -10.71
C LYS A 182 -7.02 -12.12 -11.09
N LEU A 183 -8.22 -12.05 -10.53
CA LEU A 183 -9.31 -13.00 -10.80
C LEU A 183 -9.75 -12.94 -12.27
N GLU A 184 -9.75 -11.78 -12.92
CA GLU A 184 -10.09 -11.65 -14.34
C GLU A 184 -9.15 -12.44 -15.25
N VAL A 185 -7.86 -12.57 -14.87
CA VAL A 185 -6.89 -13.40 -15.60
C VAL A 185 -7.09 -14.89 -15.35
N ILE A 186 -7.57 -15.25 -14.15
CA ILE A 186 -7.79 -16.66 -13.77
C ILE A 186 -9.12 -17.16 -14.32
N ASN A 187 -10.18 -16.42 -14.08
CA ASN A 187 -11.55 -16.71 -14.53
C ASN A 187 -12.34 -15.41 -14.72
N SER A 188 -12.42 -14.95 -15.96
CA SER A 188 -13.09 -13.69 -16.30
C SER A 188 -14.62 -13.73 -16.08
N GLU A 189 -15.25 -14.91 -16.16
CA GLU A 189 -16.69 -15.04 -15.91
C GLU A 189 -17.00 -14.86 -14.44
N THR A 190 -16.22 -15.50 -13.56
CA THR A 190 -16.34 -15.34 -12.11
C THR A 190 -16.05 -13.87 -11.70
N ALA A 191 -15.02 -13.26 -12.28
CA ALA A 191 -14.71 -11.84 -12.01
C ALA A 191 -15.87 -10.90 -12.40
N LYS A 192 -16.50 -11.12 -13.55
CA LYS A 192 -17.69 -10.35 -13.98
C LYS A 192 -18.92 -10.60 -13.12
N GLY A 193 -19.05 -11.81 -12.57
CA GLY A 193 -20.15 -12.19 -11.68
C GLY A 193 -20.02 -11.59 -10.28
N LEU A 194 -18.80 -11.26 -9.84
CA LEU A 194 -18.54 -10.53 -8.60
C LEU A 194 -18.76 -9.05 -8.86
N LYS A 195 -19.92 -8.53 -8.43
CA LYS A 195 -20.16 -7.08 -8.45
C LYS A 195 -19.21 -6.43 -7.46
N ASN A 196 -18.42 -5.47 -7.93
CA ASN A 196 -17.69 -4.58 -7.05
C ASN A 196 -18.70 -3.64 -6.37
N ILE A 197 -19.16 -4.02 -5.16
CA ILE A 197 -20.19 -3.28 -4.41
C ILE A 197 -19.59 -1.95 -3.93
N TYR A 198 -18.33 -1.98 -3.50
CA TYR A 198 -17.60 -0.84 -2.96
C TYR A 198 -16.35 -0.56 -3.80
N SER A 199 -16.41 0.41 -4.71
CA SER A 199 -15.17 0.86 -5.37
C SER A 199 -14.39 1.81 -4.45
N SER A 200 -13.06 1.73 -4.52
CA SER A 200 -12.18 2.62 -3.75
C SER A 200 -12.45 4.10 -4.04
N ALA A 201 -12.79 4.43 -5.28
CA ALA A 201 -13.17 5.78 -5.69
C ALA A 201 -14.49 6.26 -5.07
N SER A 202 -15.51 5.38 -4.98
CA SER A 202 -16.78 5.72 -4.35
C SER A 202 -16.63 5.93 -2.85
N VAL A 203 -15.92 5.03 -2.17
CA VAL A 203 -15.65 5.15 -0.72
C VAL A 203 -14.82 6.41 -0.44
N ARG A 204 -13.81 6.72 -1.27
CA ARG A 204 -13.03 7.96 -1.16
C ARG A 204 -13.91 9.21 -1.30
N SER A 205 -14.85 9.22 -2.24
CA SER A 205 -15.76 10.36 -2.39
C SER A 205 -16.55 10.61 -1.12
N GLN A 206 -17.14 9.56 -0.55
CA GLN A 206 -17.89 9.64 0.71
C GLN A 206 -17.00 10.08 1.88
N MET A 207 -15.78 9.54 1.99
CA MET A 207 -14.80 9.94 2.99
C MET A 207 -14.48 11.45 2.90
N LEU A 208 -14.26 11.98 1.70
CA LEU A 208 -13.99 13.40 1.49
C LEU A 208 -15.22 14.28 1.79
N ASP A 209 -16.43 13.78 1.52
CA ASP A 209 -17.65 14.51 1.87
C ASP A 209 -17.84 14.57 3.40
N ILE A 210 -17.50 13.50 4.12
CA ILE A 210 -17.44 13.49 5.59
C ILE A 210 -16.38 14.50 6.08
N ALA A 211 -15.17 14.47 5.51
CA ALA A 211 -14.09 15.38 5.91
C ALA A 211 -14.46 16.86 5.78
N LYS A 212 -15.17 17.25 4.70
CA LYS A 212 -15.66 18.61 4.50
C LYS A 212 -16.63 19.09 5.60
N MET A 213 -17.33 18.14 6.23
CA MET A 213 -18.28 18.43 7.31
C MET A 213 -17.63 18.38 8.70
N ILE A 214 -16.31 18.16 8.77
CA ILE A 214 -15.50 18.18 9.99
C ILE A 214 -14.57 19.40 9.91
N PRO A 215 -15.02 20.60 10.29
CA PRO A 215 -14.15 21.77 10.37
C PRO A 215 -13.20 21.63 11.56
N ILE A 216 -11.96 22.04 11.36
CA ILE A 216 -10.92 22.05 12.39
C ILE A 216 -10.55 23.50 12.67
N TYR A 217 -10.85 23.97 13.90
CA TYR A 217 -10.33 25.24 14.37
C TYR A 217 -8.80 25.19 14.43
N LEU A 218 -8.14 26.22 13.90
CA LEU A 218 -6.68 26.27 13.84
C LEU A 218 -6.15 27.57 14.42
N ASN A 219 -5.42 27.49 15.53
CA ASN A 219 -4.71 28.60 16.12
C ASN A 219 -3.28 28.23 16.51
N ILE A 220 -2.30 29.04 16.11
CA ILE A 220 -0.89 28.87 16.45
C ILE A 220 -0.36 30.19 16.98
N GLU A 221 0.07 30.16 18.22
CA GLU A 221 0.70 31.29 18.90
C GLU A 221 2.20 31.32 18.61
N GLY A 222 2.78 32.52 18.53
CA GLY A 222 4.21 32.70 18.27
C GLY A 222 4.65 32.39 16.84
N ASP A 223 3.70 32.11 15.92
CA ASP A 223 3.98 31.81 14.51
C ASP A 223 4.41 33.09 13.77
N LEU A 224 5.69 33.16 13.44
CA LEU A 224 6.23 34.28 12.65
C LEU A 224 5.71 34.20 11.22
N ASP A 225 5.08 35.29 10.77
CA ASP A 225 4.52 35.44 9.43
C ASP A 225 3.40 34.40 9.07
N GLY A 226 2.84 33.67 10.04
CA GLY A 226 1.78 32.70 9.84
C GLY A 226 2.18 31.46 9.04
N GLN A 227 3.46 31.16 8.92
CA GLN A 227 3.97 30.08 8.05
C GLN A 227 3.58 28.68 8.55
N ILE A 228 3.68 28.43 9.86
CA ILE A 228 3.31 27.14 10.43
C ILE A 228 1.80 26.91 10.29
N LYS A 229 1.00 27.95 10.57
CA LYS A 229 -0.46 27.91 10.36
C LYS A 229 -0.81 27.57 8.93
N GLN A 230 -0.11 28.17 7.96
CA GLN A 230 -0.31 27.85 6.54
C GLN A 230 0.00 26.38 6.23
N TYR A 231 1.19 25.87 6.62
CA TYR A 231 1.59 24.49 6.32
C TYR A 231 0.70 23.46 7.01
N VAL A 232 0.28 23.71 8.26
CA VAL A 232 -0.67 22.84 8.98
C VAL A 232 -2.06 22.89 8.32
N SER A 233 -2.50 24.05 7.86
CA SER A 233 -3.75 24.18 7.09
C SER A 233 -3.71 23.40 5.78
N GLU A 234 -2.60 23.50 5.04
CA GLU A 234 -2.37 22.72 3.81
C GLU A 234 -2.36 21.22 4.11
N MET A 235 -1.73 20.78 5.22
CA MET A 235 -1.73 19.40 5.67
C MET A 235 -3.16 18.89 5.93
N PHE A 236 -3.98 19.58 6.73
CA PHE A 236 -5.36 19.18 6.96
C PHE A 236 -6.18 19.14 5.67
N SER A 237 -5.94 20.08 4.76
CA SER A 237 -6.60 20.12 3.46
C SER A 237 -6.26 18.90 2.57
N GLN A 238 -5.06 18.31 2.69
CA GLN A 238 -4.70 17.08 1.97
C GLN A 238 -5.54 15.88 2.42
N PHE A 239 -5.96 15.84 3.69
CA PHE A 239 -6.92 14.86 4.20
C PHE A 239 -8.37 15.20 3.84
N GLY A 240 -8.64 16.37 3.29
CA GLY A 240 -9.96 16.85 2.91
C GLY A 240 -10.68 17.66 4.00
N PHE A 241 -10.07 17.86 5.17
CA PHE A 241 -10.64 18.65 6.24
C PHE A 241 -10.64 20.14 5.89
N ARG A 242 -11.67 20.85 6.35
CA ARG A 242 -11.76 22.29 6.24
C ARG A 242 -11.18 22.95 7.50
N VAL A 243 -10.26 23.88 7.34
CA VAL A 243 -9.78 24.71 8.44
C VAL A 243 -10.74 25.87 8.69
N SER A 244 -11.00 26.17 9.95
CA SER A 244 -11.90 27.20 10.44
C SER A 244 -11.17 28.11 11.44
N ASP A 245 -11.56 29.38 11.48
CA ASP A 245 -11.13 30.33 12.52
C ASP A 245 -12.15 30.41 13.68
N MET A 246 -13.25 29.64 13.64
CA MET A 246 -14.28 29.61 14.68
C MET A 246 -13.85 28.70 15.82
N LYS A 247 -13.69 29.27 17.02
CA LYS A 247 -13.22 28.55 18.21
C LYS A 247 -14.22 27.53 18.74
N GLU A 248 -15.49 27.65 18.35
CA GLU A 248 -16.61 26.80 18.74
C GLU A 248 -16.67 25.47 17.97
N GLU A 249 -15.78 25.25 17.01
CA GLU A 249 -15.73 23.98 16.28
C GLU A 249 -15.41 22.83 17.21
N ARG A 250 -15.99 21.65 16.92
CA ARG A 250 -15.78 20.45 17.72
C ARG A 250 -14.31 20.06 17.87
N TYR A 251 -13.57 20.18 16.78
CA TYR A 251 -12.14 19.82 16.75
C TYR A 251 -11.29 21.09 16.68
N GLY A 252 -10.43 21.28 17.67
CA GLY A 252 -9.52 22.40 17.73
C GLY A 252 -8.06 21.95 17.74
N PHE A 253 -7.31 22.39 16.74
CA PHE A 253 -5.86 22.27 16.76
C PHE A 253 -5.24 23.59 17.24
N THR A 254 -4.55 23.50 18.37
CA THR A 254 -3.83 24.66 18.93
C THR A 254 -2.35 24.36 19.05
N GLY A 255 -1.52 25.33 18.77
CA GLY A 255 -0.07 25.15 18.83
C GLY A 255 0.64 26.38 19.35
N THR A 256 1.88 26.17 19.80
CA THR A 256 2.81 27.24 20.20
C THR A 256 4.12 27.04 19.45
N ALA A 257 4.61 28.11 18.86
CA ALA A 257 5.91 28.14 18.17
C ALA A 257 6.83 29.15 18.86
N ASP A 258 8.07 28.77 19.03
CA ASP A 258 9.13 29.63 19.58
C ASP A 258 10.29 29.73 18.59
N PHE A 259 10.80 30.96 18.41
CA PHE A 259 11.93 31.24 17.54
C PHE A 259 12.97 32.05 18.32
N VAL A 260 14.15 31.52 18.50
CA VAL A 260 15.24 32.16 19.22
C VAL A 260 16.42 32.38 18.28
N GLN A 261 16.64 33.64 17.90
CA GLN A 261 17.83 34.02 17.13
C GLN A 261 19.05 34.14 18.03
N ARG A 262 20.18 33.68 17.56
CA ARG A 262 21.51 33.77 18.22
C ARG A 262 22.54 34.17 17.17
N ILE A 263 23.45 35.02 17.60
CA ILE A 263 24.66 35.37 16.84
C ILE A 263 25.83 34.68 17.57
N PRO A 264 26.48 33.65 16.96
CA PRO A 264 27.66 33.03 17.54
C PRO A 264 28.81 33.99 17.74
N GLU A 265 29.77 33.61 18.56
CA GLU A 265 30.94 34.44 18.90
C GLU A 265 31.77 34.83 17.67
N ASP A 266 31.80 33.98 16.65
CA ASP A 266 32.52 34.23 15.40
C ASP A 266 31.87 35.34 14.54
N LYS A 267 30.64 35.78 14.86
CA LYS A 267 29.84 36.82 14.19
C LYS A 267 29.70 36.64 12.66
N LYS A 268 30.00 35.44 12.15
CA LYS A 268 29.97 35.14 10.71
C LYS A 268 28.63 34.62 10.24
N THR A 269 27.83 34.09 11.18
CA THR A 269 26.52 33.50 10.88
C THR A 269 25.47 33.99 11.86
N VAL A 270 24.22 34.04 11.40
CA VAL A 270 23.05 34.18 12.28
C VAL A 270 22.40 32.81 12.36
N GLN A 271 22.06 32.38 13.57
CA GLN A 271 21.40 31.09 13.83
C GLN A 271 20.00 31.34 14.39
N CYS A 272 19.06 30.48 14.06
CA CYS A 272 17.75 30.45 14.68
C CYS A 272 17.45 29.02 15.15
N LEU A 273 17.14 28.89 16.43
CA LEU A 273 16.54 27.70 17.01
C LEU A 273 15.03 27.91 16.94
N TYR A 274 14.31 26.87 16.50
CA TYR A 274 12.86 26.91 16.49
C TYR A 274 12.30 25.65 17.14
N SER A 275 11.18 25.80 17.80
CA SER A 275 10.40 24.68 18.34
C SER A 275 8.92 24.90 18.07
N PHE A 276 8.20 23.80 17.96
CA PHE A 276 6.76 23.79 17.82
C PHE A 276 6.14 22.68 18.65
N LYS A 277 5.04 22.98 19.31
CA LYS A 277 4.18 22.02 20.01
C LYS A 277 2.75 22.27 19.61
N GLY A 278 2.07 21.23 19.15
CA GLY A 278 0.66 21.29 18.72
C GLY A 278 -0.15 20.17 19.34
N GLN A 279 -1.42 20.42 19.54
CA GLN A 279 -2.38 19.42 20.04
C GLN A 279 -3.75 19.59 19.36
N LEU A 280 -4.35 18.46 19.01
CA LEU A 280 -5.73 18.37 18.56
C LEU A 280 -6.61 17.92 19.72
N LYS A 281 -7.68 18.65 19.97
CA LYS A 281 -8.64 18.35 21.02
C LYS A 281 -10.05 18.17 20.44
N ASP A 282 -10.82 17.25 21.00
CA ASP A 282 -12.28 17.26 20.89
C ASP A 282 -12.82 18.14 22.02
N VAL A 283 -13.43 19.27 21.67
CA VAL A 283 -13.94 20.26 22.62
C VAL A 283 -15.11 19.73 23.41
N ASN A 284 -15.90 18.81 22.84
CA ASN A 284 -17.05 18.21 23.49
C ASN A 284 -16.67 17.29 24.66
N PHE A 285 -15.51 16.64 24.56
CA PHE A 285 -14.99 15.72 25.58
C PHE A 285 -13.84 16.30 26.41
N LEU A 286 -13.35 17.50 26.05
CA LEU A 286 -12.18 18.15 26.67
C LEU A 286 -10.92 17.27 26.65
N GLU A 287 -10.84 16.38 25.68
CA GLU A 287 -9.76 15.39 25.56
C GLU A 287 -8.76 15.79 24.49
N THR A 288 -7.46 15.60 24.80
CA THR A 288 -6.41 15.70 23.78
C THR A 288 -6.34 14.39 23.02
N MET A 289 -6.78 14.42 21.77
CA MET A 289 -6.80 13.25 20.90
C MET A 289 -5.43 12.97 20.27
N TRP A 290 -4.71 14.02 19.92
CA TRP A 290 -3.41 13.91 19.25
C TRP A 290 -2.52 15.10 19.63
N ALA A 291 -1.23 14.83 19.80
CA ALA A 291 -0.22 15.83 20.05
C ALA A 291 1.03 15.59 19.21
N VAL A 292 1.68 16.67 18.80
CA VAL A 292 2.89 16.63 17.97
C VAL A 292 3.86 17.72 18.40
N SER A 293 5.14 17.44 18.30
CA SER A 293 6.17 18.46 18.53
C SER A 293 7.37 18.20 17.62
N PHE A 294 8.01 19.27 17.24
CA PHE A 294 9.30 19.22 16.56
C PHE A 294 10.17 20.41 16.96
N GLU A 295 11.46 20.27 16.76
CA GLU A 295 12.46 21.31 16.96
C GLU A 295 13.49 21.28 15.83
N GLY A 296 14.22 22.36 15.70
CA GLY A 296 15.29 22.44 14.71
C GLY A 296 16.17 23.67 14.88
N ARG A 297 17.20 23.72 14.06
CA ARG A 297 18.15 24.82 14.02
C ARG A 297 18.58 25.08 12.59
N GLU A 298 18.48 26.34 12.19
CA GLU A 298 18.99 26.80 10.90
C GLU A 298 20.03 27.91 11.11
N SER A 299 20.95 28.03 10.15
CA SER A 299 21.98 29.06 10.16
C SER A 299 22.25 29.59 8.77
N SER A 300 22.60 30.89 8.68
CA SER A 300 22.94 31.54 7.42
C SER A 300 23.93 32.69 7.67
N THR A 301 24.70 33.07 6.69
CA THR A 301 25.54 34.26 6.69
C THR A 301 24.72 35.55 6.49
N GLU A 302 23.49 35.43 5.98
CA GLU A 302 22.59 36.53 5.71
C GLU A 302 21.21 36.26 6.31
N GLU A 303 20.57 37.30 6.83
CA GLU A 303 19.25 37.20 7.47
C GLU A 303 18.15 36.72 6.51
N LYS A 304 18.13 37.21 5.25
CA LYS A 304 17.21 36.71 4.20
C LYS A 304 17.43 35.23 3.90
N GLY A 305 18.69 34.79 3.90
CA GLY A 305 19.04 33.38 3.71
C GLY A 305 18.53 32.52 4.87
N LEU A 306 18.58 33.04 6.11
CA LEU A 306 18.09 32.35 7.30
C LEU A 306 16.57 32.15 7.24
N SER A 307 15.79 33.20 6.95
CA SER A 307 14.32 33.10 6.82
C SER A 307 13.90 32.07 5.79
N ARG A 308 14.54 32.05 4.61
CA ARG A 308 14.26 31.03 3.57
C ARG A 308 14.56 29.60 4.04
N ARG A 309 15.64 29.41 4.79
CA ARG A 309 16.01 28.08 5.33
C ARG A 309 15.01 27.63 6.38
N ILE A 310 14.61 28.52 7.29
CA ILE A 310 13.59 28.25 8.31
C ILE A 310 12.28 27.86 7.62
N SER A 311 11.78 28.65 6.66
CA SER A 311 10.54 28.35 5.94
C SER A 311 10.59 26.96 5.26
N LYS A 312 11.70 26.64 4.59
CA LYS A 312 11.89 25.32 3.97
C LYS A 312 11.94 24.19 5.00
N ALA A 313 12.60 24.42 6.12
CA ALA A 313 12.70 23.41 7.20
C ALA A 313 11.33 23.18 7.86
N LEU A 314 10.56 24.24 8.15
CA LEU A 314 9.20 24.14 8.68
C LEU A 314 8.27 23.40 7.71
N ALA A 315 8.30 23.75 6.42
CA ALA A 315 7.52 23.04 5.40
C ALA A 315 7.86 21.53 5.36
N SER A 316 9.16 21.19 5.42
CA SER A 316 9.62 19.80 5.45
C SER A 316 9.19 19.06 6.72
N LYS A 317 9.25 19.71 7.89
CA LYS A 317 8.80 19.15 9.17
C LYS A 317 7.30 18.86 9.15
N VAL A 318 6.50 19.82 8.69
CA VAL A 318 5.04 19.65 8.65
C VAL A 318 4.65 18.59 7.61
N SER A 319 5.18 18.65 6.38
CA SER A 319 4.84 17.70 5.33
C SER A 319 5.39 16.28 5.56
N GLY A 320 6.39 16.12 6.39
CA GLY A 320 6.98 14.83 6.76
C GLY A 320 6.52 14.36 8.14
N GLU A 321 7.12 14.88 9.18
CA GLU A 321 6.94 14.38 10.55
C GLU A 321 5.51 14.60 11.08
N VAL A 322 4.95 15.81 10.91
CA VAL A 322 3.61 16.13 11.41
C VAL A 322 2.54 15.37 10.61
N PHE A 323 2.69 15.34 9.28
CA PHE A 323 1.78 14.60 8.39
C PHE A 323 1.76 13.11 8.74
N SER A 324 2.92 12.45 8.82
CA SER A 324 2.99 11.01 9.13
C SER A 324 2.47 10.70 10.55
N SER A 325 2.71 11.59 11.52
CA SER A 325 2.17 11.46 12.87
C SER A 325 0.64 11.56 12.88
N PHE A 326 0.06 12.48 12.11
CA PHE A 326 -1.39 12.63 12.00
C PHE A 326 -2.03 11.45 11.26
N GLU A 327 -1.40 10.96 10.19
CA GLU A 327 -1.82 9.74 9.48
C GLU A 327 -1.82 8.53 10.41
N GLY A 328 -0.77 8.38 11.25
CA GLY A 328 -0.69 7.33 12.27
C GLY A 328 -1.80 7.47 13.33
N PHE A 329 -2.09 8.69 13.75
CA PHE A 329 -3.21 8.96 14.67
C PHE A 329 -4.56 8.56 14.04
N LEU A 330 -4.85 8.98 12.82
CA LEU A 330 -6.09 8.58 12.12
C LEU A 330 -6.17 7.04 11.97
N SER A 331 -5.04 6.39 11.69
CA SER A 331 -4.99 4.93 11.64
C SER A 331 -5.30 4.26 12.98
N SER A 332 -4.95 4.89 14.11
CA SER A 332 -5.29 4.38 15.45
C SER A 332 -6.77 4.48 15.80
N LEU A 333 -7.53 5.34 15.11
CA LEU A 333 -8.98 5.47 15.27
C LEU A 333 -9.79 4.44 14.46
N ARG A 334 -9.12 3.60 13.65
CA ARG A 334 -9.74 2.56 12.83
C ARG A 334 -10.21 1.43 13.74
N THR A 335 -11.42 1.54 14.28
CA THR A 335 -12.08 0.46 15.04
C THR A 335 -12.93 -0.39 14.11
N GLU A 336 -12.93 -1.71 14.33
CA GLU A 336 -13.78 -2.67 13.59
C GLU A 336 -15.24 -2.61 14.06
#